data_2d16644df4b0e0cc09906b2bb500a0f5
#
_entry.id   2d16644df4b0e0cc09906b2bb500a0f5
#
_cell.length_a   1.000
_cell.length_b   1.000
_cell.length_c   1.000
_cell.angle_alpha   90.00
_cell.angle_beta   90.00
_cell.angle_gamma   90.00
#
_symmetry.space_group_name_H-M   'P 1'
#
loop_
_entity.id
_entity.type
_entity.pdbx_description
1 polymer ?
#
loop_
_entity_poly.entity_id
_entity_poly.type
_entity_poly.pdbx_seq_one_letter_code
_entity_poly.pdbx_strand_id
1 'polypeptide(L)'
;RSPSRGLGDVYKRQFINPVCGEGVGGYYCYLPIPYKKSCKIILDGDQMKFYQIQYRNMPNYDIESFSIDLSSEEETTLSKACRVWENFSKSHMNTFAEGKSANCQTEELSFSLAPGEEKEFFHTNTPGRIVGFEINSEQLLHKDVFLQTIWDEEEVPAINIPMQDFFGYSTEKPSMNGMIIGSDAGRHYCFLPCPFDQSAKMSLQYRAIEGTTIPFKVKVYYNTKARIKQTEGKLYAFWHGEINPEQGKFYDFLSVKGKGHYVGTIHSAQGLYPGNMVFFEGDDSTYVDGKMRIHGTGSEDYYNGGWYDLPGKWDRAKSLPLHGCLDYHLKTARTGGFRFYTTDKLSFEKEFYMGIEHGMVGNTHPVNYKSVAFYYLDKP
;
A
#
# COMPACT_ATOMS: atom_id res chain seq x y z
N ARG A 1 -21.44 -29.37 25.16
CA ARG A 1 -20.91 -29.26 23.80
C ARG A 1 -20.07 -27.98 23.75
N SER A 2 -18.77 -28.11 23.59
CA SER A 2 -17.89 -26.97 23.41
C SER A 2 -18.31 -26.22 22.11
N PRO A 3 -18.55 -24.90 22.15
CA PRO A 3 -18.95 -24.17 20.98
C PRO A 3 -17.77 -24.09 20.03
N SER A 4 -18.08 -24.35 18.80
CA SER A 4 -17.30 -23.98 17.61
C SER A 4 -15.84 -24.43 17.54
N ARG A 5 -15.62 -25.56 16.97
CA ARG A 5 -14.41 -25.81 16.18
C ARG A 5 -14.59 -25.15 14.81
N GLY A 6 -14.78 -23.84 14.82
CA GLY A 6 -14.80 -23.05 13.59
C GLY A 6 -13.40 -22.60 13.22
N LEU A 7 -13.27 -21.97 12.06
CA LEU A 7 -12.02 -21.34 11.63
C LEU A 7 -11.37 -20.51 12.75
N GLY A 8 -12.13 -19.91 13.66
CA GLY A 8 -11.64 -19.21 14.83
C GLY A 8 -10.86 -20.07 15.83
N ASP A 9 -11.21 -21.35 16.03
CA ASP A 9 -10.45 -22.24 16.90
C ASP A 9 -9.24 -22.84 16.18
N VAL A 10 -9.35 -23.05 14.89
CA VAL A 10 -8.23 -23.37 13.99
C VAL A 10 -7.27 -22.19 13.97
N TYR A 11 -7.76 -21.00 13.81
CA TYR A 11 -7.00 -19.76 13.96
C TYR A 11 -6.26 -19.69 15.29
N LYS A 12 -6.90 -19.96 16.38
CA LYS A 12 -6.27 -19.95 17.71
C LYS A 12 -5.12 -20.95 17.84
N ARG A 13 -5.06 -22.00 17.05
CA ARG A 13 -4.02 -23.02 17.15
C ARG A 13 -2.90 -22.90 16.12
N GLN A 14 -3.17 -22.42 14.90
CA GLN A 14 -2.21 -22.49 13.78
C GLN A 14 -1.94 -21.14 13.09
N PHE A 15 -2.88 -20.22 13.11
CA PHE A 15 -2.84 -19.00 12.30
C PHE A 15 -3.03 -17.73 13.10
N ILE A 16 -2.78 -17.80 14.39
CA ILE A 16 -2.84 -16.61 15.22
C ILE A 16 -1.60 -15.81 14.99
N ASN A 17 -1.83 -14.53 14.79
CA ASN A 17 -0.83 -13.50 14.86
C ASN A 17 0.55 -13.85 14.24
N PRO A 18 1.04 -13.02 13.34
CA PRO A 18 0.55 -11.71 12.97
C PRO A 18 -0.20 -11.66 11.63
N VAL A 19 -0.27 -12.77 10.85
CA VAL A 19 -0.92 -12.79 9.51
C VAL A 19 -2.45 -12.73 9.59
N CYS A 20 -3.01 -13.09 10.73
CA CYS A 20 -4.43 -12.98 11.04
C CYS A 20 -4.58 -12.39 12.43
N GLY A 21 -5.43 -11.39 12.58
CA GLY A 21 -5.55 -10.74 13.89
C GLY A 21 -6.55 -9.60 13.92
N GLU A 22 -6.43 -8.79 14.95
CA GLU A 22 -7.19 -7.56 15.15
C GLU A 22 -6.24 -6.36 15.12
N GLY A 23 -6.64 -5.29 14.45
CA GLY A 23 -5.89 -4.03 14.45
C GLY A 23 -6.72 -2.87 13.94
N VAL A 24 -6.48 -1.68 14.48
CA VAL A 24 -7.18 -0.44 14.15
C VAL A 24 -8.71 -0.54 14.11
N GLY A 25 -9.28 -1.49 14.90
CA GLY A 25 -10.72 -1.69 15.03
C GLY A 25 -11.33 -2.79 14.17
N GLY A 26 -10.60 -3.32 13.21
CA GLY A 26 -11.04 -4.42 12.35
C GLY A 26 -10.32 -5.75 12.63
N TYR A 27 -10.93 -6.85 12.20
CA TYR A 27 -10.29 -8.16 12.14
C TYR A 27 -9.80 -8.39 10.71
N TYR A 28 -8.64 -9.01 10.56
CA TYR A 28 -8.07 -9.30 9.25
C TYR A 28 -7.48 -10.70 9.16
N CYS A 29 -7.47 -11.23 7.94
CA CYS A 29 -6.81 -12.48 7.59
C CYS A 29 -6.13 -12.32 6.23
N TYR A 30 -4.81 -12.33 6.24
CA TYR A 30 -3.99 -12.29 5.03
C TYR A 30 -3.47 -13.67 4.62
N LEU A 31 -3.86 -14.73 5.34
CA LEU A 31 -3.53 -16.08 4.94
C LEU A 31 -4.29 -16.44 3.67
N PRO A 32 -3.61 -16.82 2.58
CA PRO A 32 -4.28 -17.35 1.41
C PRO A 32 -4.97 -18.68 1.73
N ILE A 33 -6.23 -18.81 1.37
CA ILE A 33 -7.02 -20.04 1.54
C ILE A 33 -7.38 -20.55 0.15
N PRO A 34 -6.51 -21.34 -0.51
CA PRO A 34 -6.79 -21.86 -1.83
C PRO A 34 -7.88 -22.91 -1.82
N TYR A 35 -8.64 -23.01 -2.92
CA TYR A 35 -9.64 -24.06 -3.12
C TYR A 35 -9.68 -24.50 -4.59
N LYS A 36 -9.83 -25.80 -4.82
CA LYS A 36 -9.80 -26.37 -6.18
C LYS A 36 -11.14 -26.27 -6.88
N LYS A 37 -12.25 -26.50 -6.17
CA LYS A 37 -13.60 -26.54 -6.76
C LYS A 37 -14.51 -25.46 -6.21
N SER A 38 -14.66 -25.38 -4.91
CA SER A 38 -15.56 -24.45 -4.24
C SER A 38 -15.10 -24.18 -2.82
N CYS A 39 -15.47 -23.01 -2.31
CA CYS A 39 -15.26 -22.62 -0.92
C CYS A 39 -16.58 -22.20 -0.32
N LYS A 40 -16.83 -22.58 0.92
CA LYS A 40 -17.96 -22.12 1.72
C LYS A 40 -17.44 -21.55 3.02
N ILE A 41 -17.74 -20.30 3.28
CA ILE A 41 -17.40 -19.61 4.52
C ILE A 41 -18.66 -19.51 5.34
N ILE A 42 -18.62 -19.98 6.59
CA ILE A 42 -19.74 -19.96 7.51
C ILE A 42 -19.34 -19.16 8.72
N LEU A 43 -20.13 -18.17 9.06
CA LEU A 43 -20.09 -17.51 10.35
C LEU A 43 -21.01 -18.28 11.31
N ASP A 44 -20.47 -18.70 12.44
CA ASP A 44 -21.22 -19.27 13.54
C ASP A 44 -21.25 -18.24 14.68
N GLY A 45 -22.35 -17.51 14.78
CA GLY A 45 -22.53 -16.43 15.74
C GLY A 45 -23.88 -15.72 15.56
N ASP A 46 -24.27 -14.94 16.54
CA ASP A 46 -25.59 -14.29 16.57
C ASP A 46 -25.71 -13.14 15.56
N GLN A 47 -24.62 -12.44 15.26
CA GLN A 47 -24.64 -11.29 14.35
C GLN A 47 -23.26 -11.01 13.76
N MET A 48 -23.22 -10.72 12.44
CA MET A 48 -22.11 -10.08 11.74
C MET A 48 -22.64 -8.81 11.07
N LYS A 49 -22.04 -7.65 11.40
CA LYS A 49 -22.51 -6.36 10.87
C LYS A 49 -21.82 -5.97 9.57
N PHE A 50 -20.50 -5.99 9.57
CA PHE A 50 -19.68 -5.56 8.43
C PHE A 50 -18.62 -6.61 8.14
N TYR A 51 -18.42 -6.93 6.85
CA TYR A 51 -17.39 -7.86 6.44
C TYR A 51 -17.01 -7.65 4.98
N GLN A 52 -15.76 -7.93 4.65
CA GLN A 52 -15.26 -8.02 3.29
C GLN A 52 -14.52 -9.34 3.11
N ILE A 53 -14.95 -10.14 2.17
CA ILE A 53 -14.28 -11.40 1.81
C ILE A 53 -13.93 -11.32 0.33
N GLN A 54 -12.64 -11.25 0.05
CA GLN A 54 -12.13 -11.18 -1.30
C GLN A 54 -11.67 -12.55 -1.77
N TYR A 55 -11.99 -12.90 -3.01
CA TYR A 55 -11.51 -14.12 -3.65
C TYR A 55 -11.02 -13.83 -5.06
N ARG A 56 -10.13 -14.69 -5.54
CA ARG A 56 -9.55 -14.59 -6.87
C ARG A 56 -9.70 -15.91 -7.62
N ASN A 57 -10.27 -15.85 -8.82
CA ASN A 57 -10.29 -16.99 -9.72
C ASN A 57 -8.93 -17.14 -10.42
N MET A 58 -8.39 -18.35 -10.42
CA MET A 58 -7.11 -18.69 -11.04
C MET A 58 -7.27 -19.88 -12.01
N PRO A 59 -8.02 -19.72 -13.11
CA PRO A 59 -8.45 -20.84 -13.98
C PRO A 59 -7.30 -21.55 -14.67
N ASN A 60 -6.13 -20.90 -14.80
CA ASN A 60 -4.96 -21.45 -15.50
C ASN A 60 -3.92 -22.06 -14.55
N TYR A 61 -4.28 -22.24 -13.28
CA TYR A 61 -3.39 -22.82 -12.28
C TYR A 61 -3.98 -24.11 -11.72
N ASP A 62 -3.16 -25.12 -11.56
CA ASP A 62 -3.53 -26.29 -10.75
C ASP A 62 -3.35 -25.93 -9.27
N ILE A 63 -4.48 -25.76 -8.59
CA ILE A 63 -4.52 -25.32 -7.20
C ILE A 63 -5.02 -26.47 -6.33
N GLU A 64 -4.29 -26.83 -5.32
CA GLU A 64 -4.76 -27.73 -4.28
C GLU A 64 -5.61 -26.97 -3.26
N SER A 65 -6.60 -27.66 -2.70
CA SER A 65 -7.42 -27.07 -1.64
C SER A 65 -6.63 -26.96 -0.34
N PHE A 66 -6.84 -25.89 0.38
CA PHE A 66 -6.26 -25.67 1.70
C PHE A 66 -6.50 -26.86 2.61
N SER A 67 -5.45 -27.31 3.30
CA SER A 67 -5.49 -28.27 4.39
C SER A 67 -5.08 -27.61 5.69
N ILE A 68 -5.73 -28.01 6.77
CA ILE A 68 -5.37 -27.61 8.13
C ILE A 68 -4.13 -28.36 8.62
N ASP A 69 -3.93 -29.57 8.10
CA ASP A 69 -2.75 -30.38 8.39
C ASP A 69 -1.65 -29.98 7.42
N LEU A 70 -0.82 -29.03 7.88
CA LEU A 70 0.29 -28.51 7.10
C LEU A 70 1.45 -29.52 7.07
N SER A 71 2.11 -29.62 5.95
CA SER A 71 3.40 -30.29 5.83
C SER A 71 4.48 -29.53 6.59
N SER A 72 5.57 -30.18 6.92
CA SER A 72 6.71 -29.53 7.61
C SER A 72 7.30 -28.36 6.82
N GLU A 73 7.22 -28.40 5.48
CA GLU A 73 7.66 -27.29 4.62
C GLU A 73 6.71 -26.10 4.71
N GLU A 74 5.40 -26.34 4.69
CA GLU A 74 4.37 -25.30 4.86
C GLU A 74 4.43 -24.67 6.25
N GLU A 75 4.60 -25.46 7.32
CA GLU A 75 4.81 -24.96 8.68
C GLU A 75 6.05 -24.07 8.77
N THR A 76 7.15 -24.50 8.14
CA THR A 76 8.40 -23.72 8.10
C THR A 76 8.20 -22.41 7.36
N THR A 77 7.50 -22.44 6.23
CA THR A 77 7.19 -21.26 5.40
C THR A 77 6.29 -20.29 6.15
N LEU A 78 5.22 -20.78 6.78
CA LEU A 78 4.33 -19.97 7.60
C LEU A 78 5.06 -19.32 8.77
N SER A 79 5.93 -20.08 9.45
CA SER A 79 6.75 -19.57 10.56
C SER A 79 7.69 -18.44 10.11
N LYS A 80 8.26 -18.55 8.91
CA LYS A 80 9.07 -17.46 8.31
C LYS A 80 8.21 -16.23 8.01
N ALA A 81 7.04 -16.41 7.39
CA ALA A 81 6.12 -15.33 7.13
C ALA A 81 5.70 -14.62 8.43
N CYS A 82 5.32 -15.37 9.46
CA CYS A 82 4.97 -14.81 10.77
C CYS A 82 6.10 -13.95 11.35
N ARG A 83 7.35 -14.41 11.29
CA ARG A 83 8.51 -13.63 11.78
C ARG A 83 8.71 -12.33 11.02
N VAL A 84 8.51 -12.33 9.70
CA VAL A 84 8.57 -11.11 8.89
C VAL A 84 7.48 -10.12 9.32
N TRP A 85 6.28 -10.62 9.53
CA TRP A 85 5.14 -9.80 9.96
C TRP A 85 5.32 -9.23 11.37
N GLU A 86 5.79 -10.01 12.33
CA GLU A 86 6.08 -9.56 13.70
C GLU A 86 7.15 -8.46 13.77
N ASN A 87 8.08 -8.49 12.83
CA ASN A 87 9.19 -7.54 12.77
C ASN A 87 9.07 -6.53 11.63
N PHE A 88 7.87 -6.34 11.10
CA PHE A 88 7.65 -5.51 9.90
C PHE A 88 8.19 -4.09 10.03
N SER A 89 8.08 -3.46 11.20
CA SER A 89 8.59 -2.12 11.45
C SER A 89 10.12 -2.01 11.42
N LYS A 90 10.81 -3.16 11.50
CA LYS A 90 12.27 -3.28 11.37
C LYS A 90 12.67 -3.88 10.03
N SER A 91 11.75 -3.91 9.07
CA SER A 91 12.01 -4.48 7.75
C SER A 91 13.19 -3.79 7.08
N HIS A 92 14.11 -4.61 6.61
CA HIS A 92 15.26 -4.22 5.82
C HIS A 92 15.23 -4.96 4.50
N MET A 93 15.98 -4.49 3.53
CA MET A 93 16.10 -5.18 2.25
C MET A 93 16.39 -6.68 2.39
N ASN A 94 17.23 -7.06 3.34
CA ASN A 94 17.56 -8.46 3.62
C ASN A 94 16.35 -9.31 4.01
N THR A 95 15.30 -8.71 4.59
CA THR A 95 14.06 -9.40 4.95
C THR A 95 13.34 -9.93 3.71
N PHE A 96 13.40 -9.21 2.60
CA PHE A 96 12.74 -9.54 1.33
C PHE A 96 13.68 -10.23 0.33
N ALA A 97 14.98 -10.21 0.60
CA ALA A 97 16.03 -10.72 -0.29
C ALA A 97 16.58 -12.10 0.13
N GLU A 98 16.03 -12.74 1.17
CA GLU A 98 16.49 -14.07 1.61
C GLU A 98 16.54 -15.07 0.45
N GLY A 99 17.73 -15.59 0.15
CA GLY A 99 18.00 -16.50 -0.96
C GLY A 99 18.18 -15.86 -2.34
N LYS A 100 17.97 -14.56 -2.50
CA LYS A 100 18.18 -13.82 -3.76
C LYS A 100 19.21 -12.69 -3.65
N SER A 101 19.69 -12.39 -2.45
CA SER A 101 20.65 -11.31 -2.18
C SER A 101 22.04 -11.56 -2.77
N ALA A 102 22.39 -12.78 -3.13
CA ALA A 102 23.69 -13.08 -3.71
C ALA A 102 23.98 -12.34 -5.04
N ASN A 103 22.96 -11.74 -5.66
CA ASN A 103 23.07 -11.01 -6.92
C ASN A 103 22.53 -9.57 -6.84
N CYS A 104 22.24 -9.03 -5.66
CA CYS A 104 21.86 -7.62 -5.52
C CYS A 104 23.11 -6.76 -5.39
N GLN A 105 23.20 -5.76 -6.25
CA GLN A 105 24.14 -4.64 -6.14
C GLN A 105 23.51 -3.56 -5.28
N THR A 106 24.34 -2.76 -4.62
CA THR A 106 23.90 -1.62 -3.83
C THR A 106 24.65 -0.38 -4.30
N GLU A 107 23.91 0.66 -4.61
CA GLU A 107 24.45 1.98 -4.90
C GLU A 107 24.10 2.92 -3.75
N GLU A 108 25.11 3.61 -3.21
CA GLU A 108 24.93 4.57 -2.12
C GLU A 108 25.43 5.93 -2.55
N LEU A 109 24.63 6.98 -2.29
CA LEU A 109 25.00 8.36 -2.57
C LEU A 109 24.60 9.25 -1.40
N SER A 110 25.51 10.13 -1.00
CA SER A 110 25.22 11.21 -0.05
C SER A 110 25.34 12.55 -0.74
N PHE A 111 24.35 13.42 -0.56
CA PHE A 111 24.33 14.76 -1.14
C PHE A 111 23.44 15.68 -0.32
N SER A 112 23.54 16.96 -0.60
CA SER A 112 22.63 17.98 -0.07
C SER A 112 21.82 18.56 -1.23
N LEU A 113 20.57 18.89 -0.98
CA LEU A 113 19.63 19.42 -1.96
C LEU A 113 19.11 20.77 -1.48
N ALA A 114 19.40 21.84 -2.21
CA ALA A 114 18.88 23.17 -1.96
C ALA A 114 17.58 23.44 -2.71
N PRO A 115 16.77 24.43 -2.29
CA PRO A 115 15.59 24.86 -3.04
C PRO A 115 15.91 25.15 -4.51
N GLY A 116 15.05 24.68 -5.42
CA GLY A 116 15.22 24.80 -6.88
C GLY A 116 16.14 23.75 -7.50
N GLU A 117 16.79 22.90 -6.72
CA GLU A 117 17.72 21.90 -7.25
C GLU A 117 17.03 20.55 -7.54
N GLU A 118 17.63 19.83 -8.49
CA GLU A 118 17.39 18.41 -8.76
C GLU A 118 18.69 17.63 -8.61
N LYS A 119 18.60 16.45 -8.01
CA LYS A 119 19.72 15.51 -7.91
C LYS A 119 19.32 14.12 -8.37
N GLU A 120 19.91 13.69 -9.47
CA GLU A 120 19.89 12.28 -9.87
C GLU A 120 20.74 11.48 -8.87
N PHE A 121 20.17 10.40 -8.33
CA PHE A 121 20.85 9.55 -7.37
C PHE A 121 20.98 8.09 -7.82
N PHE A 122 20.31 7.72 -8.90
CA PHE A 122 20.44 6.42 -9.54
C PHE A 122 20.17 6.52 -11.03
N HIS A 123 21.03 5.89 -11.82
CA HIS A 123 20.85 5.77 -13.26
C HIS A 123 21.51 4.49 -13.79
N THR A 124 20.80 3.78 -14.65
CA THR A 124 21.35 2.65 -15.41
C THR A 124 20.71 2.57 -16.79
N ASN A 125 21.52 2.17 -17.77
CA ASN A 125 21.10 1.87 -19.15
C ASN A 125 21.17 0.37 -19.46
N THR A 126 21.11 -0.46 -18.40
CA THR A 126 21.12 -1.91 -18.52
C THR A 126 19.80 -2.46 -17.98
N PRO A 127 19.11 -3.34 -18.72
CA PRO A 127 17.88 -3.98 -18.24
C PRO A 127 18.06 -4.61 -16.86
N GLY A 128 17.02 -4.50 -16.02
CA GLY A 128 17.11 -5.01 -14.66
C GLY A 128 15.90 -4.71 -13.80
N ARG A 129 16.14 -4.65 -12.51
CA ARG A 129 15.13 -4.24 -11.53
C ARG A 129 15.76 -3.61 -10.30
N ILE A 130 15.14 -2.57 -9.80
CA ILE A 130 15.34 -2.11 -8.43
C ILE A 130 14.50 -3.01 -7.56
N VAL A 131 15.11 -3.60 -6.52
CA VAL A 131 14.41 -4.48 -5.58
C VAL A 131 13.97 -3.74 -4.31
N GLY A 132 14.49 -2.54 -4.13
CA GLY A 132 14.10 -1.60 -3.09
C GLY A 132 15.06 -0.43 -3.02
N PHE A 133 14.63 0.61 -2.30
CA PHE A 133 15.48 1.78 -2.03
C PHE A 133 15.15 2.37 -0.66
N GLU A 134 16.13 3.07 -0.11
CA GLU A 134 16.05 3.80 1.15
C GLU A 134 16.58 5.21 0.95
N ILE A 135 15.87 6.20 1.48
CA ILE A 135 16.24 7.62 1.46
C ILE A 135 16.25 8.08 2.91
N ASN A 136 17.43 8.46 3.39
CA ASN A 136 17.59 8.88 4.77
C ASN A 136 17.82 10.39 4.82
N SER A 137 17.17 11.05 5.77
CA SER A 137 17.39 12.44 6.13
C SER A 137 17.18 12.60 7.64
N GLU A 138 18.10 13.29 8.31
CA GLU A 138 17.96 13.64 9.72
C GLU A 138 16.98 14.78 9.96
N GLN A 139 16.65 15.52 8.90
CA GLN A 139 15.66 16.58 8.92
C GLN A 139 14.29 16.05 8.46
N LEU A 140 13.23 16.68 8.94
CA LEU A 140 11.89 16.43 8.40
C LEU A 140 11.87 16.82 6.91
N LEU A 141 11.27 15.98 6.11
CA LEU A 141 11.12 16.24 4.68
C LEU A 141 10.29 17.50 4.46
N HIS A 142 10.76 18.38 3.59
CA HIS A 142 9.92 19.48 3.11
C HIS A 142 8.85 18.95 2.14
N LYS A 143 7.65 19.50 2.20
CA LYS A 143 6.51 19.08 1.35
C LYS A 143 6.81 19.19 -0.16
N ASP A 144 7.68 20.11 -0.55
CA ASP A 144 8.03 20.38 -1.94
C ASP A 144 9.27 19.57 -2.41
N VAL A 145 9.71 18.57 -1.66
CA VAL A 145 10.70 17.58 -2.14
C VAL A 145 9.95 16.44 -2.81
N PHE A 146 10.24 16.24 -4.11
CA PHE A 146 9.59 15.25 -4.97
C PHE A 146 10.53 14.10 -5.28
N LEU A 147 10.01 12.89 -5.22
CA LEU A 147 10.62 11.70 -5.79
C LEU A 147 10.17 11.58 -7.25
N GLN A 148 11.14 11.53 -8.15
CA GLN A 148 10.87 11.26 -9.57
C GLN A 148 11.55 9.96 -10.00
N THR A 149 10.83 9.17 -10.81
CA THR A 149 11.35 7.95 -11.41
C THR A 149 10.88 7.83 -12.86
N ILE A 150 11.81 7.50 -13.75
CA ILE A 150 11.56 7.31 -15.18
C ILE A 150 12.07 5.93 -15.57
N TRP A 151 11.22 5.13 -16.20
CA TRP A 151 11.56 3.84 -16.78
C TRP A 151 11.72 3.97 -18.30
N ASP A 152 12.77 3.35 -18.85
CA ASP A 152 12.90 3.12 -20.29
C ASP A 152 12.77 4.41 -21.13
N GLU A 153 13.23 5.54 -20.60
CA GLU A 153 13.16 6.87 -21.24
C GLU A 153 11.72 7.33 -21.55
N GLU A 154 10.73 6.88 -20.78
CA GLU A 154 9.34 7.33 -20.91
C GLU A 154 9.23 8.84 -20.76
N GLU A 155 8.43 9.49 -21.61
CA GLU A 155 8.25 10.96 -21.60
C GLU A 155 7.58 11.44 -20.29
N VAL A 156 6.66 10.63 -19.77
CA VAL A 156 5.98 10.91 -18.50
C VAL A 156 6.63 10.09 -17.39
N PRO A 157 7.08 10.72 -16.31
CA PRO A 157 7.64 9.99 -15.19
C PRO A 157 6.65 8.97 -14.60
N ALA A 158 7.11 7.76 -14.37
CA ALA A 158 6.34 6.70 -13.74
C ALA A 158 5.98 7.03 -12.27
N ILE A 159 6.83 7.81 -11.61
CA ILE A 159 6.64 8.35 -10.27
C ILE A 159 7.07 9.82 -10.30
N ASN A 160 6.20 10.72 -9.84
CA ASN A 160 6.51 12.14 -9.69
C ASN A 160 5.66 12.72 -8.55
N ILE A 161 6.08 12.48 -7.32
CA ILE A 161 5.22 12.58 -6.13
C ILE A 161 5.98 13.27 -5.00
N PRO A 162 5.33 14.17 -4.22
CA PRO A 162 5.90 14.66 -2.97
C PRO A 162 6.34 13.49 -2.08
N MET A 163 7.59 13.51 -1.63
CA MET A 163 8.12 12.42 -0.81
C MET A 163 7.30 12.15 0.45
N GLN A 164 6.76 13.21 1.05
CA GLN A 164 5.88 13.06 2.22
C GLN A 164 4.68 12.18 1.91
N ASP A 165 4.04 12.39 0.75
CA ASP A 165 2.85 11.63 0.36
C ASP A 165 3.21 10.20 -0.04
N PHE A 166 4.32 10.01 -0.74
CA PHE A 166 4.81 8.70 -1.13
C PHE A 166 5.14 7.80 0.08
N PHE A 167 5.66 8.38 1.16
CA PHE A 167 6.07 7.65 2.35
C PHE A 167 5.06 7.73 3.51
N GLY A 168 3.82 8.19 3.25
CA GLY A 168 2.73 8.16 4.22
C GLY A 168 2.91 9.09 5.42
N TYR A 169 3.26 10.33 5.13
CA TYR A 169 3.21 11.40 6.12
C TYR A 169 1.77 11.86 6.36
N SER A 170 1.49 12.24 7.57
CA SER A 170 0.29 13.02 7.89
C SER A 170 0.71 14.27 8.66
N THR A 171 0.15 15.43 8.27
CA THR A 171 0.50 16.72 8.89
C THR A 171 2.01 16.95 8.99
N GLU A 172 2.72 16.74 7.89
CA GLU A 172 4.18 16.93 7.80
C GLU A 172 5.01 16.03 8.75
N LYS A 173 4.41 14.96 9.27
CA LYS A 173 5.07 13.99 10.17
C LYS A 173 5.02 12.59 9.59
N PRO A 174 6.09 11.79 9.74
CA PRO A 174 6.05 10.37 9.43
C PRO A 174 4.92 9.69 10.20
N SER A 175 4.04 9.02 9.50
CA SER A 175 2.86 8.38 10.10
C SER A 175 2.69 6.92 9.68
N MET A 176 3.28 6.54 8.56
CA MET A 176 3.26 5.17 8.06
C MET A 176 4.61 4.49 8.26
N ASN A 177 4.58 3.35 8.95
CA ASN A 177 5.72 2.44 9.05
C ASN A 177 5.23 1.03 8.67
N GLY A 178 4.89 0.86 7.37
CA GLY A 178 4.40 -0.41 6.83
C GLY A 178 5.53 -1.40 6.51
N MET A 179 5.18 -2.62 6.13
CA MET A 179 6.17 -3.65 5.79
C MET A 179 6.90 -3.35 4.48
N ILE A 180 6.23 -2.75 3.52
CA ILE A 180 6.72 -2.58 2.14
C ILE A 180 7.16 -1.15 1.86
N ILE A 181 6.40 -0.18 2.33
CA ILE A 181 6.69 1.25 2.21
C ILE A 181 6.46 1.88 3.58
N GLY A 182 7.29 2.84 3.93
CA GLY A 182 7.11 3.59 5.17
C GLY A 182 8.25 4.52 5.51
N SER A 183 8.11 5.10 6.70
CA SER A 183 9.07 6.00 7.30
C SER A 183 9.33 5.61 8.76
N ASP A 184 10.60 5.57 9.17
CA ASP A 184 11.02 5.29 10.53
C ASP A 184 12.29 6.07 10.88
N ALA A 185 12.21 6.96 11.89
CA ALA A 185 13.33 7.71 12.43
C ALA A 185 14.23 8.38 11.35
N GLY A 186 13.62 9.04 10.36
CA GLY A 186 14.33 9.70 9.25
C GLY A 186 14.74 8.77 8.10
N ARG A 187 14.50 7.48 8.21
CA ARG A 187 14.62 6.52 7.11
C ARG A 187 13.28 6.39 6.38
N HIS A 188 13.28 6.59 5.08
CA HIS A 188 12.15 6.41 4.18
C HIS A 188 12.50 5.25 3.25
N TYR A 189 11.60 4.28 3.10
CA TYR A 189 11.92 3.07 2.35
C TYR A 189 10.76 2.60 1.48
N CYS A 190 11.12 1.98 0.36
CA CYS A 190 10.20 1.28 -0.53
C CYS A 190 10.85 -0.03 -0.99
N PHE A 191 10.17 -1.15 -0.78
CA PHE A 191 10.60 -2.49 -1.17
C PHE A 191 9.67 -3.12 -2.23
N LEU A 192 8.87 -2.29 -2.91
CA LEU A 192 8.16 -2.72 -4.12
C LEU A 192 9.19 -2.96 -5.24
N PRO A 193 9.19 -4.14 -5.88
CA PRO A 193 10.10 -4.40 -7.00
C PRO A 193 9.77 -3.49 -8.19
N CYS A 194 10.78 -2.86 -8.76
CA CYS A 194 10.64 -1.97 -9.92
C CYS A 194 11.43 -2.56 -11.10
N PRO A 195 10.87 -3.52 -11.86
CA PRO A 195 11.51 -4.02 -13.06
C PRO A 195 11.36 -3.03 -14.22
N PHE A 196 12.38 -2.97 -15.07
CA PHE A 196 12.43 -2.13 -16.27
C PHE A 196 13.11 -2.87 -17.45
N ASP A 197 12.86 -2.42 -18.68
CA ASP A 197 13.26 -3.14 -19.88
C ASP A 197 14.61 -2.67 -20.47
N GLN A 198 14.96 -1.40 -20.29
CA GLN A 198 16.16 -0.80 -20.90
C GLN A 198 16.93 0.07 -19.90
N SER A 199 16.24 0.98 -19.24
CA SER A 199 16.86 1.96 -18.36
C SER A 199 16.01 2.32 -17.18
N ALA A 200 16.66 2.83 -16.12
CA ALA A 200 16.00 3.39 -14.96
C ALA A 200 16.73 4.64 -14.50
N LYS A 201 15.97 5.69 -14.20
CA LYS A 201 16.47 6.94 -13.65
C LYS A 201 15.65 7.31 -12.42
N MET A 202 16.33 7.67 -11.32
CA MET A 202 15.68 8.18 -10.10
C MET A 202 16.35 9.48 -9.66
N SER A 203 15.53 10.48 -9.31
CA SER A 203 16.00 11.77 -8.82
C SER A 203 15.14 12.29 -7.66
N LEU A 204 15.72 13.20 -6.87
CA LEU A 204 14.99 14.08 -5.97
C LEU A 204 14.99 15.50 -6.54
N GLN A 205 13.84 16.15 -6.47
CA GLN A 205 13.66 17.54 -6.89
C GLN A 205 13.13 18.35 -5.71
N TYR A 206 13.80 19.45 -5.37
CA TYR A 206 13.30 20.37 -4.34
C TYR A 206 12.67 21.60 -5.01
N ARG A 207 11.37 21.57 -5.19
CA ARG A 207 10.59 22.54 -5.99
C ARG A 207 10.22 23.82 -5.24
N ALA A 208 10.65 23.98 -3.99
CA ALA A 208 10.47 25.23 -3.27
C ALA A 208 11.35 26.35 -3.85
N ILE A 209 10.90 27.60 -3.69
CA ILE A 209 11.66 28.79 -4.08
C ILE A 209 12.68 29.14 -3.00
N GLU A 210 12.32 28.88 -1.74
CA GLU A 210 13.14 29.17 -0.55
C GLU A 210 13.04 28.02 0.45
N GLY A 211 14.01 27.91 1.36
CA GLY A 211 14.08 26.89 2.39
C GLY A 211 15.50 26.58 2.79
N THR A 212 15.67 25.65 3.70
CA THR A 212 16.98 25.15 4.11
C THR A 212 17.45 24.03 3.21
N THR A 213 18.73 23.95 2.94
CA THR A 213 19.35 22.80 2.28
C THR A 213 19.17 21.54 3.12
N ILE A 214 18.74 20.46 2.49
CA ILE A 214 18.41 19.19 3.15
C ILE A 214 19.48 18.14 2.79
N PRO A 215 20.18 17.54 3.76
CA PRO A 215 21.11 16.44 3.51
C PRO A 215 20.34 15.13 3.33
N PHE A 216 20.75 14.36 2.33
CA PHE A 216 20.23 13.03 2.03
C PHE A 216 21.34 12.00 1.95
N LYS A 217 21.03 10.80 2.43
CA LYS A 217 21.78 9.57 2.13
C LYS A 217 20.84 8.57 1.51
N VAL A 218 21.08 8.22 0.25
CA VAL A 218 20.24 7.32 -0.53
C VAL A 218 20.96 5.99 -0.72
N LYS A 219 20.20 4.90 -0.69
CA LYS A 219 20.67 3.57 -0.96
C LYS A 219 19.67 2.87 -1.91
N VAL A 220 20.15 2.41 -3.06
CA VAL A 220 19.36 1.68 -4.06
C VAL A 220 19.89 0.27 -4.18
N TYR A 221 18.98 -0.70 -4.03
CA TYR A 221 19.28 -2.12 -4.19
C TYR A 221 18.73 -2.59 -5.54
N TYR A 222 19.58 -3.12 -6.39
CA TYR A 222 19.18 -3.49 -7.76
C TYR A 222 19.93 -4.72 -8.27
N ASN A 223 19.43 -5.31 -9.33
CA ASN A 223 20.10 -6.40 -10.05
C ASN A 223 19.76 -6.35 -11.54
N THR A 224 20.52 -7.12 -12.34
CA THR A 224 20.39 -7.18 -13.80
C THR A 224 19.38 -8.23 -14.29
N LYS A 225 18.52 -8.77 -13.39
CA LYS A 225 17.49 -9.71 -13.79
C LYS A 225 16.41 -8.99 -14.59
N ALA A 226 16.35 -9.24 -15.89
CA ALA A 226 15.39 -8.65 -16.79
C ALA A 226 13.94 -8.94 -16.35
N ARG A 227 13.05 -8.01 -16.70
CA ARG A 227 11.60 -8.14 -16.51
C ARG A 227 11.04 -9.31 -17.33
N ILE A 228 10.18 -10.12 -16.75
CA ILE A 228 9.42 -11.14 -17.46
C ILE A 228 8.15 -10.46 -18.00
N LYS A 229 8.20 -10.01 -19.27
CA LYS A 229 7.16 -9.18 -19.91
C LYS A 229 5.77 -9.78 -19.87
N GLN A 230 5.64 -11.11 -19.81
CA GLN A 230 4.36 -11.80 -19.78
C GLN A 230 3.66 -11.73 -18.42
N THR A 231 4.41 -11.58 -17.33
CA THR A 231 3.90 -11.72 -15.96
C THR A 231 4.24 -10.55 -15.03
N GLU A 232 5.16 -9.67 -15.44
CA GLU A 232 5.61 -8.55 -14.62
C GLU A 232 5.33 -7.22 -15.32
N GLY A 233 4.69 -6.28 -14.62
CA GLY A 233 4.55 -4.88 -15.03
C GLY A 233 5.68 -4.01 -14.50
N LYS A 234 5.83 -2.80 -15.02
CA LYS A 234 6.64 -1.73 -14.42
C LYS A 234 5.84 -1.03 -13.34
N LEU A 235 6.50 -0.56 -12.27
CA LEU A 235 5.84 0.14 -11.17
C LEU A 235 5.54 1.58 -11.53
N TYR A 236 4.31 1.99 -11.30
CA TYR A 236 3.83 3.37 -11.38
C TYR A 236 3.19 3.78 -10.06
N ALA A 237 3.22 5.08 -9.79
CA ALA A 237 2.47 5.64 -8.69
C ALA A 237 1.76 6.92 -9.15
N PHE A 238 0.47 7.02 -8.87
CA PHE A 238 -0.38 8.15 -9.23
C PHE A 238 -0.74 8.94 -7.99
N TRP A 239 -0.33 10.21 -7.98
CA TRP A 239 -0.74 11.16 -6.95
C TRP A 239 -1.95 11.94 -7.41
N HIS A 240 -2.95 12.00 -6.56
CA HIS A 240 -4.15 12.77 -6.78
C HIS A 240 -4.50 13.60 -5.54
N GLY A 241 -4.92 14.83 -5.73
CA GLY A 241 -5.39 15.69 -4.67
C GLY A 241 -6.55 16.55 -5.14
N GLU A 242 -7.65 16.53 -4.39
CA GLU A 242 -8.81 17.38 -4.63
C GLU A 242 -9.21 18.15 -3.40
N ILE A 243 -9.45 19.45 -3.60
CA ILE A 243 -10.03 20.33 -2.60
C ILE A 243 -11.53 20.34 -2.80
N ASN A 244 -12.26 19.75 -1.85
CA ASN A 244 -13.72 19.65 -1.88
C ASN A 244 -14.23 19.02 -3.19
N PRO A 245 -14.05 17.71 -3.40
CA PRO A 245 -14.50 17.01 -4.60
C PRO A 245 -15.95 17.34 -4.96
N GLU A 246 -16.27 17.27 -6.24
CA GLU A 246 -17.59 17.60 -6.75
C GLU A 246 -18.67 16.70 -6.16
N GLN A 247 -19.73 17.29 -5.63
CA GLN A 247 -20.86 16.54 -5.10
C GLN A 247 -21.47 15.60 -6.14
N GLY A 248 -21.81 14.40 -5.71
CA GLY A 248 -22.33 13.34 -6.58
C GLY A 248 -21.27 12.54 -7.33
N LYS A 249 -19.98 12.88 -7.19
CA LYS A 249 -18.88 12.15 -7.82
C LYS A 249 -17.97 11.50 -6.79
N PHE A 250 -17.42 10.35 -7.14
CA PHE A 250 -16.35 9.72 -6.36
C PHE A 250 -15.08 10.57 -6.43
N TYR A 251 -14.28 10.48 -5.38
CA TYR A 251 -12.88 10.84 -5.46
C TYR A 251 -12.08 9.67 -6.05
N ASP A 252 -11.34 9.92 -7.11
CA ASP A 252 -10.64 8.88 -7.85
C ASP A 252 -9.29 8.55 -7.22
N PHE A 253 -9.11 7.32 -6.75
CA PHE A 253 -7.79 6.83 -6.39
C PHE A 253 -6.97 6.50 -7.63
N LEU A 254 -7.57 5.83 -8.60
CA LEU A 254 -6.90 5.45 -9.84
C LEU A 254 -7.92 5.18 -10.96
N SER A 255 -7.62 5.71 -12.14
CA SER A 255 -8.27 5.33 -13.39
C SER A 255 -7.18 5.08 -14.43
N VAL A 256 -7.03 3.84 -14.89
CA VAL A 256 -5.94 3.46 -15.81
C VAL A 256 -6.38 2.43 -16.82
N LYS A 257 -5.86 2.51 -18.05
CA LYS A 257 -6.04 1.53 -19.12
C LYS A 257 -4.74 0.76 -19.34
N GLY A 258 -4.86 -0.51 -19.72
CA GLY A 258 -3.75 -1.42 -19.95
C GLY A 258 -3.94 -2.72 -19.19
N LYS A 259 -2.90 -3.54 -19.15
CA LYS A 259 -2.85 -4.77 -18.37
C LYS A 259 -1.93 -4.58 -17.18
N GLY A 260 -2.41 -4.97 -16.00
CA GLY A 260 -1.62 -4.72 -14.80
C GLY A 260 -2.18 -5.23 -13.50
N HIS A 261 -1.69 -4.63 -12.41
CA HIS A 261 -2.11 -4.91 -11.05
C HIS A 261 -2.16 -3.64 -10.22
N TYR A 262 -3.26 -3.40 -9.53
CA TYR A 262 -3.29 -2.45 -8.44
C TYR A 262 -2.75 -3.11 -7.17
N VAL A 263 -1.90 -2.38 -6.42
CA VAL A 263 -1.22 -2.94 -5.24
C VAL A 263 -1.34 -2.10 -3.98
N GLY A 264 -1.99 -0.96 -4.03
CA GLY A 264 -2.27 -0.23 -2.79
C GLY A 264 -2.51 1.26 -2.93
N THR A 265 -2.97 1.84 -1.83
CA THR A 265 -3.22 3.28 -1.70
C THR A 265 -2.76 3.78 -0.33
N ILE A 266 -2.21 4.99 -0.33
CA ILE A 266 -2.03 5.86 0.83
C ILE A 266 -3.00 7.02 0.64
N HIS A 267 -3.83 7.33 1.65
CA HIS A 267 -4.88 8.33 1.57
C HIS A 267 -4.92 9.21 2.81
N SER A 268 -4.97 10.51 2.61
CA SER A 268 -5.15 11.51 3.66
C SER A 268 -6.42 12.31 3.42
N ALA A 269 -7.18 12.56 4.48
CA ALA A 269 -8.46 13.24 4.45
C ALA A 269 -8.52 14.36 5.49
N GLN A 270 -8.97 15.54 5.07
CA GLN A 270 -9.22 16.70 5.92
C GLN A 270 -10.64 17.18 5.69
N GLY A 271 -11.56 16.86 6.61
CA GLY A 271 -12.92 17.39 6.59
C GLY A 271 -12.94 18.91 6.78
N LEU A 272 -13.91 19.57 6.13
CA LEU A 272 -14.05 21.02 6.21
C LEU A 272 -14.95 21.49 7.35
N TYR A 273 -15.62 20.56 8.03
CA TYR A 273 -16.41 20.83 9.23
C TYR A 273 -15.73 20.24 10.47
N PRO A 274 -15.15 21.07 11.37
CA PRO A 274 -14.53 20.59 12.61
C PRO A 274 -15.50 19.72 13.42
N GLY A 275 -15.00 18.61 13.95
CA GLY A 275 -15.78 17.66 14.73
C GLY A 275 -16.70 16.75 13.92
N ASN A 276 -16.66 16.81 12.58
CA ASN A 276 -17.47 15.95 11.72
C ASN A 276 -16.59 15.05 10.84
N MET A 277 -16.70 13.75 11.02
CA MET A 277 -15.94 12.72 10.30
C MET A 277 -16.80 11.93 9.30
N VAL A 278 -18.05 12.35 9.04
CA VAL A 278 -19.00 11.60 8.19
C VAL A 278 -18.53 11.43 6.75
N PHE A 279 -17.59 12.26 6.29
CA PHE A 279 -16.93 12.02 4.99
C PHE A 279 -16.22 10.67 4.94
N PHE A 280 -15.83 10.08 6.07
CA PHE A 280 -15.11 8.81 6.15
C PHE A 280 -16.04 7.58 6.19
N GLU A 281 -17.36 7.78 6.18
CA GLU A 281 -18.38 6.73 5.98
C GLU A 281 -18.53 6.32 4.50
N GLY A 282 -17.82 7.01 3.58
CA GLY A 282 -17.93 6.76 2.15
C GLY A 282 -17.35 5.41 1.73
N ASP A 283 -18.08 4.70 0.87
CA ASP A 283 -17.72 3.38 0.37
C ASP A 283 -16.67 3.45 -0.74
N ASP A 284 -15.79 2.46 -0.80
CA ASP A 284 -14.93 2.28 -1.96
C ASP A 284 -15.65 1.51 -3.08
N SER A 285 -15.34 1.84 -4.32
CA SER A 285 -15.84 1.13 -5.50
C SER A 285 -14.69 0.79 -6.45
N THR A 286 -14.57 -0.50 -6.79
CA THR A 286 -13.53 -0.98 -7.70
C THR A 286 -14.14 -1.65 -8.93
N TYR A 287 -13.74 -1.17 -10.09
CA TYR A 287 -14.10 -1.77 -11.38
C TYR A 287 -12.85 -2.36 -12.04
N VAL A 288 -12.97 -3.59 -12.47
CA VAL A 288 -11.93 -4.33 -13.20
C VAL A 288 -12.52 -4.75 -14.54
N ASP A 289 -11.88 -4.31 -15.64
CA ASP A 289 -12.31 -4.60 -17.00
C ASP A 289 -13.79 -4.27 -17.25
N GLY A 290 -14.23 -3.08 -16.81
CA GLY A 290 -15.58 -2.55 -16.95
C GLY A 290 -16.64 -3.18 -16.02
N LYS A 291 -16.23 -4.04 -15.09
CA LYS A 291 -17.16 -4.69 -14.15
C LYS A 291 -16.84 -4.32 -12.71
N MET A 292 -17.86 -3.91 -11.96
CA MET A 292 -17.71 -3.72 -10.52
C MET A 292 -17.32 -5.06 -9.87
N ARG A 293 -16.25 -5.05 -9.10
CA ARG A 293 -15.69 -6.22 -8.42
C ARG A 293 -15.69 -6.11 -6.92
N ILE A 294 -15.54 -4.89 -6.43
CA ILE A 294 -15.56 -4.59 -5.00
C ILE A 294 -16.49 -3.39 -4.83
N HIS A 295 -17.37 -3.48 -3.85
CA HIS A 295 -18.14 -2.39 -3.30
C HIS A 295 -17.93 -2.44 -1.80
N GLY A 296 -17.42 -1.35 -1.24
CA GLY A 296 -17.07 -1.25 0.18
C GLY A 296 -18.25 -1.03 1.10
N THR A 297 -17.92 -0.78 2.36
CA THR A 297 -18.86 -0.54 3.46
C THR A 297 -18.41 0.62 4.36
N GLY A 298 -17.46 1.42 3.89
CA GLY A 298 -16.89 2.55 4.59
C GLY A 298 -15.38 2.69 4.34
N SER A 299 -14.89 3.91 4.45
CA SER A 299 -13.46 4.18 4.20
C SER A 299 -12.56 3.47 5.22
N GLU A 300 -12.93 3.44 6.50
CA GLU A 300 -12.15 2.72 7.51
C GLU A 300 -12.14 1.21 7.26
N ASP A 301 -13.25 0.64 6.78
CA ASP A 301 -13.35 -0.78 6.40
C ASP A 301 -12.45 -1.11 5.22
N TYR A 302 -12.34 -0.19 4.24
CA TYR A 302 -11.38 -0.33 3.16
C TYR A 302 -9.96 -0.52 3.67
N TYR A 303 -9.56 0.19 4.73
CA TYR A 303 -8.25 0.06 5.37
C TYR A 303 -8.17 -1.06 6.42
N ASN A 304 -9.09 -2.03 6.42
CA ASN A 304 -9.22 -3.10 7.41
C ASN A 304 -9.25 -2.57 8.85
N GLY A 305 -9.80 -1.39 9.02
CA GLY A 305 -10.07 -0.76 10.30
C GLY A 305 -11.52 -0.91 10.72
N GLY A 306 -11.94 -0.08 11.66
CA GLY A 306 -13.34 0.04 12.03
C GLY A 306 -13.54 0.83 13.31
N TRP A 307 -14.76 1.38 13.46
CA TRP A 307 -15.16 2.06 14.68
C TRP A 307 -14.23 3.21 15.07
N TYR A 308 -14.03 4.17 14.17
CA TYR A 308 -13.22 5.33 14.48
C TYR A 308 -13.76 6.09 15.70
N ASP A 309 -12.90 6.89 16.34
CA ASP A 309 -13.16 7.61 17.59
C ASP A 309 -13.38 6.71 18.83
N LEU A 310 -13.10 5.43 18.76
CA LEU A 310 -13.13 4.54 19.91
C LEU A 310 -11.72 4.16 20.36
N PRO A 311 -11.42 4.16 21.68
CA PRO A 311 -10.09 3.85 22.20
C PRO A 311 -9.55 2.51 21.69
N GLY A 312 -8.34 2.54 21.13
CA GLY A 312 -7.65 1.36 20.58
C GLY A 312 -8.17 0.89 19.23
N LYS A 313 -9.16 1.57 18.66
CA LYS A 313 -9.71 1.33 17.33
C LYS A 313 -9.05 2.27 16.31
N TRP A 314 -9.84 2.96 15.52
CA TRP A 314 -9.33 3.99 14.59
C TRP A 314 -9.28 5.34 15.33
N ASP A 315 -8.33 5.51 16.24
CA ASP A 315 -8.25 6.65 17.18
C ASP A 315 -6.91 7.42 17.13
N ARG A 316 -5.94 6.92 16.38
CA ARG A 316 -4.58 7.49 16.25
C ARG A 316 -3.79 6.81 15.15
N ALA A 317 -2.66 7.41 14.76
CA ALA A 317 -1.69 6.77 13.89
C ALA A 317 -1.27 5.39 14.43
N LYS A 318 -1.43 4.37 13.61
CA LYS A 318 -1.00 3.00 13.91
C LYS A 318 -0.80 2.23 12.61
N SER A 319 0.40 1.73 12.42
CA SER A 319 0.72 0.87 11.29
C SER A 319 0.62 -0.61 11.68
N LEU A 320 0.07 -1.37 10.76
CA LEU A 320 0.16 -2.82 10.66
C LEU A 320 0.95 -3.14 9.38
N PRO A 321 1.37 -4.38 9.13
CA PRO A 321 2.24 -4.70 8.00
C PRO A 321 1.77 -4.14 6.64
N LEU A 322 0.49 -4.31 6.31
CA LEU A 322 -0.07 -3.95 5.00
C LEU A 322 -1.20 -2.93 5.04
N HIS A 323 -1.60 -2.47 6.21
CA HIS A 323 -2.66 -1.47 6.38
C HIS A 323 -2.48 -0.69 7.68
N GLY A 324 -3.22 0.39 7.82
CA GLY A 324 -3.21 1.15 9.06
C GLY A 324 -3.85 2.52 8.97
N CYS A 325 -4.00 3.14 10.13
CA CYS A 325 -4.43 4.51 10.30
C CYS A 325 -3.19 5.44 10.26
N LEU A 326 -3.21 6.43 9.40
CA LEU A 326 -2.14 7.44 9.31
C LEU A 326 -2.27 8.52 10.38
N ASP A 327 -3.52 8.86 10.71
CA ASP A 327 -3.84 9.92 11.65
C ASP A 327 -5.31 9.82 12.03
N TYR A 328 -5.65 10.33 13.21
CA TYR A 328 -7.03 10.57 13.61
C TYR A 328 -7.11 11.76 14.55
N HIS A 329 -7.87 12.78 14.19
CA HIS A 329 -8.07 13.95 15.02
C HIS A 329 -9.48 14.55 14.82
N LEU A 330 -10.44 14.09 15.65
CA LEU A 330 -11.85 14.47 15.53
C LEU A 330 -12.07 16.00 15.52
N LYS A 331 -11.43 16.72 16.44
CA LYS A 331 -11.66 18.18 16.56
C LYS A 331 -11.33 18.96 15.29
N THR A 332 -10.36 18.51 14.53
CA THR A 332 -9.98 19.12 13.24
C THR A 332 -10.53 18.34 12.04
N ALA A 333 -11.34 17.32 12.28
CA ALA A 333 -11.91 16.46 11.25
C ALA A 333 -10.85 15.90 10.28
N ARG A 334 -9.75 15.34 10.84
CA ARG A 334 -8.65 14.83 10.04
C ARG A 334 -8.43 13.34 10.29
N THR A 335 -8.24 12.59 9.22
CA THR A 335 -7.89 11.18 9.26
C THR A 335 -7.14 10.76 8.00
N GLY A 336 -6.76 9.50 7.92
CA GLY A 336 -6.14 8.91 6.75
C GLY A 336 -5.78 7.45 7.00
N GLY A 337 -5.57 6.72 5.94
CA GLY A 337 -5.22 5.32 6.00
C GLY A 337 -4.32 4.88 4.87
N PHE A 338 -3.80 3.67 4.99
CA PHE A 338 -3.11 3.00 3.91
C PHE A 338 -3.48 1.53 3.86
N ARG A 339 -3.49 0.96 2.67
CA ARG A 339 -3.65 -0.48 2.45
C ARG A 339 -2.83 -0.92 1.26
N PHE A 340 -2.07 -2.02 1.43
CA PHE A 340 -1.33 -2.67 0.36
C PHE A 340 -1.84 -4.09 0.13
N TYR A 341 -1.99 -4.43 -1.14
CA TYR A 341 -2.36 -5.75 -1.63
C TYR A 341 -1.10 -6.47 -2.11
N THR A 342 -0.74 -7.57 -1.49
CA THR A 342 0.43 -8.37 -1.86
C THR A 342 0.05 -9.67 -2.53
N THR A 343 -0.50 -10.61 -1.78
CA THR A 343 -0.99 -11.88 -2.30
C THR A 343 -2.35 -11.76 -3.00
N ASP A 344 -3.12 -10.74 -2.61
CA ASP A 344 -4.48 -10.41 -3.04
C ASP A 344 -4.56 -9.24 -4.04
N LYS A 345 -3.41 -8.88 -4.68
CA LYS A 345 -3.35 -7.78 -5.66
C LYS A 345 -4.46 -7.87 -6.72
N LEU A 346 -5.02 -6.72 -7.07
CA LEU A 346 -6.14 -6.63 -7.99
C LEU A 346 -5.64 -6.59 -9.43
N SER A 347 -5.76 -7.70 -10.15
CA SER A 347 -5.27 -7.82 -11.53
C SER A 347 -6.33 -7.42 -12.52
N PHE A 348 -5.93 -6.75 -13.61
CA PHE A 348 -6.78 -6.32 -14.72
C PHE A 348 -6.09 -6.57 -16.07
N GLU A 349 -6.88 -6.80 -17.12
CA GLU A 349 -6.38 -7.10 -18.47
C GLU A 349 -6.57 -5.92 -19.44
N LYS A 350 -7.48 -4.99 -19.14
CA LYS A 350 -7.84 -3.87 -20.03
C LYS A 350 -7.87 -2.52 -19.33
N GLU A 351 -8.49 -2.47 -18.17
CA GLU A 351 -8.67 -1.23 -17.42
C GLU A 351 -8.96 -1.49 -15.95
N PHE A 352 -8.61 -0.52 -15.15
CA PHE A 352 -8.88 -0.52 -13.72
C PHE A 352 -9.36 0.87 -13.29
N TYR A 353 -10.40 0.89 -12.48
CA TYR A 353 -10.88 2.07 -11.80
C TYR A 353 -11.09 1.76 -10.32
N MET A 354 -10.70 2.67 -9.48
CA MET A 354 -10.99 2.65 -8.06
C MET A 354 -11.22 4.08 -7.57
N GLY A 355 -12.36 4.29 -6.93
CA GLY A 355 -12.74 5.54 -6.28
C GLY A 355 -13.29 5.30 -4.90
N ILE A 356 -13.43 6.38 -4.14
CA ILE A 356 -14.01 6.38 -2.80
C ILE A 356 -15.03 7.52 -2.69
N GLU A 357 -16.10 7.25 -1.99
CA GLU A 357 -17.12 8.25 -1.67
C GLU A 357 -16.62 9.24 -0.61
N HIS A 358 -17.28 10.39 -0.54
CA HIS A 358 -17.09 11.35 0.53
C HIS A 358 -18.41 11.65 1.24
N GLY A 359 -18.75 10.76 2.16
CA GLY A 359 -19.97 10.77 2.96
C GLY A 359 -20.90 9.60 2.70
N MET A 360 -21.89 9.43 3.55
CA MET A 360 -22.79 8.27 3.55
C MET A 360 -23.69 8.16 2.32
N VAL A 361 -24.06 9.30 1.73
CA VAL A 361 -25.02 9.36 0.61
C VAL A 361 -24.65 10.47 -0.36
N GLY A 362 -24.54 10.12 -1.64
CA GLY A 362 -24.47 11.07 -2.74
C GLY A 362 -23.21 11.92 -2.77
N ASN A 363 -22.13 11.52 -2.13
CA ASN A 363 -20.85 12.25 -2.15
C ASN A 363 -21.02 13.74 -1.81
N THR A 364 -21.65 14.04 -0.65
CA THR A 364 -22.07 15.41 -0.31
C THR A 364 -21.24 16.07 0.79
N HIS A 365 -20.33 15.32 1.44
CA HIS A 365 -19.56 15.88 2.54
C HIS A 365 -18.31 16.61 2.07
N PRO A 366 -18.18 17.91 2.42
CA PRO A 366 -17.00 18.69 2.07
C PRO A 366 -15.75 18.17 2.78
N VAL A 367 -14.74 17.82 2.00
CA VAL A 367 -13.47 17.29 2.45
C VAL A 367 -12.37 17.59 1.45
N ASN A 368 -11.13 17.71 1.90
CA ASN A 368 -9.96 17.69 1.03
C ASN A 368 -9.35 16.31 1.10
N TYR A 369 -9.27 15.66 -0.03
CA TYR A 369 -8.65 14.34 -0.20
C TYR A 369 -7.31 14.44 -0.91
N LYS A 370 -6.38 13.60 -0.51
CA LYS A 370 -5.09 13.43 -1.14
C LYS A 370 -4.67 11.96 -1.07
N SER A 371 -4.27 11.38 -2.20
CA SER A 371 -3.88 9.97 -2.25
C SER A 371 -2.69 9.69 -3.16
N VAL A 372 -2.04 8.56 -2.90
CA VAL A 372 -1.05 7.94 -3.79
C VAL A 372 -1.51 6.51 -4.05
N ALA A 373 -1.83 6.20 -5.30
CA ALA A 373 -2.17 4.85 -5.74
C ALA A 373 -0.96 4.18 -6.40
N PHE A 374 -0.64 2.97 -5.99
CA PHE A 374 0.47 2.18 -6.52
C PHE A 374 -0.05 1.05 -7.41
N TYR A 375 0.54 0.91 -8.58
CA TYR A 375 0.11 -0.09 -9.54
C TYR A 375 1.24 -0.50 -10.49
N TYR A 376 1.07 -1.66 -11.12
CA TYR A 376 1.95 -2.13 -12.15
C TYR A 376 1.23 -2.17 -13.49
N LEU A 377 1.91 -1.71 -14.54
CA LEU A 377 1.46 -1.85 -15.92
C LEU A 377 2.50 -2.57 -16.78
N ASP A 378 2.04 -3.31 -17.78
CA ASP A 378 2.89 -3.93 -18.78
C ASP A 378 3.48 -2.87 -19.75
N LYS A 379 2.69 -1.83 -20.05
CA LYS A 379 3.03 -0.64 -20.85
C LYS A 379 2.35 0.58 -20.25
N PRO A 380 2.98 1.76 -20.36
CA PRO A 380 2.39 3.02 -19.91
C PRO A 380 1.15 3.40 -20.71
#